data_7a2310b538c653fad41d621d7689fba4
#
_entry.id   7a2310b538c653fad41d621d7689fba4
#
_cell.length_a   1.000
_cell.length_b   1.000
_cell.length_c   1.000
_cell.angle_alpha   90.00
_cell.angle_beta   90.00
_cell.angle_gamma   90.00
#
_symmetry.space_group_name_H-M   'P 1'
#
loop_
_entity.id
_entity.type
_entity.pdbx_description
1 polymer ?
#
loop_
_entity_poly.entity_id
_entity_poly.type
_entity_poly.pdbx_seq_one_letter_code
_entity_poly.pdbx_strand_id
1 'polypeptide(L)'
;MKKHLTFIVNDFLPFPSANGICVDNIVRELLGKWDLDVTVISLKSESRQKKFEQIDNISIYRFESNERKIRNKLKKYDIGVKANTWLKIIKIRKYIKDILSPKTYDKDLTKHLKDNIIRVNQIKKIDYIFPVCFPFESIIASKEIYKDLKIPYIPILFDKYSSSNTLHRNKINKKIKFKNNLKFEKENIKYSRKVIASYDWKNHILTNWNFKKEFIIYGYPPALKKINYTTIDNNAFKGTFIFAGSVNKNIRPVKFIIDFFKRLFEEQPEFHLDFYTQGNEKKKLDYFSKLFPRQVTSHSIVSKEKINKFMEDTNILISIGNTDVSQTPSKIFEYIGLNKPIVHFYKKNNDPVISILNEYEKGISISQDYSELESSIVEMNEFIKKVKVNSFDKKSISNLYEATPEYYGEVINSLIDDNLIE
;
A
#
# COMPACT_ATOMS: atom_id res chain seq x y z
N MET A 1 -1.73 -23.07 -25.34
CA MET A 1 -1.12 -21.71 -25.49
C MET A 1 -1.05 -21.07 -24.12
N LYS A 2 0.05 -20.36 -23.81
CA LYS A 2 0.16 -19.60 -22.57
C LYS A 2 -0.94 -18.53 -22.51
N LYS A 3 -1.65 -18.43 -21.38
CA LYS A 3 -2.62 -17.33 -21.17
C LYS A 3 -1.86 -16.04 -20.96
N HIS A 4 -2.35 -14.96 -21.56
CA HIS A 4 -1.77 -13.62 -21.46
C HIS A 4 -2.58 -12.76 -20.50
N LEU A 5 -2.00 -12.41 -19.37
CA LEU A 5 -2.60 -11.58 -18.32
C LEU A 5 -2.06 -10.14 -18.40
N THR A 6 -2.96 -9.17 -18.33
CA THR A 6 -2.57 -7.74 -18.35
C THR A 6 -3.00 -7.07 -17.05
N PHE A 7 -2.02 -6.63 -16.26
CA PHE A 7 -2.24 -5.83 -15.05
C PHE A 7 -2.18 -4.34 -15.36
N ILE A 8 -3.01 -3.54 -14.72
CA ILE A 8 -3.02 -2.09 -14.88
C ILE A 8 -2.87 -1.45 -13.51
N VAL A 9 -1.77 -0.71 -13.30
CA VAL A 9 -1.45 -0.08 -12.02
C VAL A 9 -0.85 1.32 -12.23
N ASN A 10 -0.91 2.19 -11.22
CA ASN A 10 -0.45 3.57 -11.35
C ASN A 10 1.07 3.65 -11.60
N ASP A 11 1.87 3.31 -10.59
CA ASP A 11 3.34 3.33 -10.64
C ASP A 11 3.88 1.93 -10.44
N PHE A 12 4.73 1.49 -11.37
CA PHE A 12 5.38 0.18 -11.36
C PHE A 12 6.90 0.34 -11.42
N LEU A 13 7.63 -0.78 -11.48
CA LEU A 13 9.10 -0.78 -11.52
C LEU A 13 9.68 0.32 -12.43
N PRO A 14 10.85 0.89 -12.14
CA PRO A 14 11.70 0.64 -10.96
C PRO A 14 11.29 1.42 -9.69
N PHE A 15 10.27 2.29 -9.75
CA PHE A 15 9.80 3.12 -8.63
C PHE A 15 8.32 2.85 -8.34
N PRO A 16 7.97 1.66 -7.82
CA PRO A 16 6.58 1.28 -7.61
C PRO A 16 5.93 2.07 -6.47
N SER A 17 4.63 2.34 -6.62
CA SER A 17 3.75 2.70 -5.50
C SER A 17 3.47 1.49 -4.60
N ALA A 18 2.78 1.67 -3.48
CA ALA A 18 2.36 0.54 -2.63
C ALA A 18 1.57 -0.52 -3.43
N ASN A 19 0.62 -0.09 -4.27
CA ASN A 19 -0.11 -0.99 -5.16
C ASN A 19 0.77 -1.63 -6.23
N GLY A 20 1.78 -0.89 -6.71
CA GLY A 20 2.79 -1.42 -7.64
C GLY A 20 3.64 -2.52 -7.02
N ILE A 21 3.99 -2.41 -5.74
CA ILE A 21 4.70 -3.47 -5.00
C ILE A 21 3.81 -4.71 -4.86
N CYS A 22 2.53 -4.52 -4.53
CA CYS A 22 1.57 -5.62 -4.45
C CYS A 22 1.44 -6.34 -5.80
N VAL A 23 1.33 -5.60 -6.91
CA VAL A 23 1.27 -6.18 -8.26
C VAL A 23 2.57 -6.90 -8.62
N ASP A 24 3.73 -6.33 -8.31
CA ASP A 24 5.03 -6.98 -8.56
C ASP A 24 5.13 -8.32 -7.83
N ASN A 25 4.72 -8.36 -6.56
CA ASN A 25 4.71 -9.59 -5.78
C ASN A 25 3.79 -10.66 -6.38
N ILE A 26 2.56 -10.28 -6.79
CA ILE A 26 1.60 -11.19 -7.45
C ILE A 26 2.15 -11.69 -8.78
N VAL A 27 2.67 -10.79 -9.62
CA VAL A 27 3.17 -11.14 -10.96
C VAL A 27 4.37 -12.08 -10.89
N ARG A 28 5.30 -11.84 -9.96
CA ARG A 28 6.46 -12.73 -9.75
C ARG A 28 6.03 -14.11 -9.29
N GLU A 29 5.05 -14.20 -8.42
CA GLU A 29 4.49 -15.48 -7.98
C GLU A 29 3.83 -16.23 -9.14
N LEU A 30 3.01 -15.52 -9.95
CA LEU A 30 2.36 -16.10 -11.12
C LEU A 30 3.38 -16.63 -12.13
N LEU A 31 4.41 -15.86 -12.46
CA LEU A 31 5.45 -16.27 -13.40
C LEU A 31 6.37 -17.38 -12.85
N GLY A 32 6.49 -17.48 -11.53
CA GLY A 32 7.29 -18.52 -10.89
C GLY A 32 6.62 -19.89 -10.82
N LYS A 33 5.28 -19.91 -10.80
CA LYS A 33 4.51 -21.17 -10.62
C LYS A 33 3.77 -21.64 -11.87
N TRP A 34 3.35 -20.73 -12.75
CA TRP A 34 2.49 -21.07 -13.89
C TRP A 34 3.08 -20.58 -15.21
N ASP A 35 2.78 -21.31 -16.27
CA ASP A 35 3.22 -20.99 -17.64
C ASP A 35 2.32 -19.88 -18.23
N LEU A 36 2.57 -18.64 -17.87
CA LEU A 36 1.81 -17.46 -18.22
C LEU A 36 2.67 -16.42 -18.92
N ASP A 37 2.01 -15.57 -19.71
CA ASP A 37 2.58 -14.32 -20.20
C ASP A 37 1.97 -13.16 -19.41
N VAL A 38 2.80 -12.26 -18.93
CA VAL A 38 2.33 -11.12 -18.13
C VAL A 38 2.79 -9.81 -18.73
N THR A 39 1.81 -8.91 -18.90
CA THR A 39 2.05 -7.50 -19.26
C THR A 39 1.57 -6.60 -18.13
N VAL A 40 2.32 -5.54 -17.83
CA VAL A 40 1.93 -4.49 -16.90
C VAL A 40 1.83 -3.16 -17.64
N ILE A 41 0.66 -2.55 -17.62
CA ILE A 41 0.43 -1.19 -18.11
C ILE A 41 0.49 -0.22 -16.92
N SER A 42 1.40 0.76 -16.96
CA SER A 42 1.59 1.71 -15.87
C SER A 42 1.83 3.14 -16.35
N LEU A 43 1.74 4.10 -15.43
CA LEU A 43 2.13 5.47 -15.70
C LEU A 43 3.65 5.62 -15.52
N LYS A 44 4.27 6.48 -16.32
CA LYS A 44 5.64 6.92 -16.10
C LYS A 44 5.74 7.75 -14.83
N SER A 45 6.57 7.35 -13.87
CA SER A 45 6.92 8.17 -12.69
C SER A 45 7.81 9.34 -13.08
N GLU A 46 8.73 9.10 -14.03
CA GLU A 46 9.66 10.08 -14.59
C GLU A 46 9.61 10.08 -16.11
N SER A 47 9.82 11.25 -16.74
CA SER A 47 9.76 11.39 -18.21
C SER A 47 10.81 10.55 -18.96
N ARG A 48 11.97 10.30 -18.32
CA ARG A 48 13.09 9.52 -18.88
C ARG A 48 12.84 8.01 -18.96
N GLN A 49 11.82 7.49 -18.27
CA GLN A 49 11.51 6.07 -18.33
C GLN A 49 11.12 5.65 -19.75
N LYS A 50 11.56 4.44 -20.17
CA LYS A 50 11.19 3.87 -21.46
C LYS A 50 9.68 3.66 -21.57
N LYS A 51 9.12 3.80 -22.78
CA LYS A 51 7.69 3.51 -23.04
C LYS A 51 7.42 2.00 -22.97
N PHE A 52 8.37 1.19 -23.37
CA PHE A 52 8.37 -0.26 -23.28
C PHE A 52 9.68 -0.74 -22.67
N GLU A 53 9.59 -1.72 -21.80
CA GLU A 53 10.74 -2.36 -21.18
C GLU A 53 10.33 -3.79 -20.76
N GLN A 54 11.26 -4.71 -20.82
CA GLN A 54 11.09 -6.05 -20.29
C GLN A 54 12.01 -6.23 -19.08
N ILE A 55 11.46 -6.65 -17.94
CA ILE A 55 12.17 -6.91 -16.70
C ILE A 55 11.70 -8.25 -16.17
N ASP A 56 12.60 -9.21 -15.98
CA ASP A 56 12.32 -10.53 -15.39
C ASP A 56 11.09 -11.23 -16.01
N ASN A 57 11.01 -11.28 -17.34
CA ASN A 57 9.89 -11.82 -18.12
C ASN A 57 8.57 -11.04 -18.00
N ILE A 58 8.56 -9.85 -17.38
CA ILE A 58 7.41 -8.95 -17.34
C ILE A 58 7.53 -7.93 -18.48
N SER A 59 6.56 -7.88 -19.36
CA SER A 59 6.44 -6.83 -20.38
C SER A 59 5.81 -5.59 -19.79
N ILE A 60 6.52 -4.47 -19.73
CA ILE A 60 6.04 -3.24 -19.09
C ILE A 60 5.81 -2.16 -20.13
N TYR A 61 4.57 -1.71 -20.26
CA TYR A 61 4.18 -0.58 -21.12
C TYR A 61 3.87 0.64 -20.25
N ARG A 62 4.57 1.75 -20.51
CA ARG A 62 4.41 2.99 -19.75
C ARG A 62 3.97 4.14 -20.62
N PHE A 63 3.08 4.96 -20.09
CA PHE A 63 2.65 6.21 -20.71
C PHE A 63 2.62 7.35 -19.69
N GLU A 64 2.57 8.60 -20.19
CA GLU A 64 2.42 9.78 -19.34
C GLU A 64 1.00 10.31 -19.43
N SER A 65 0.35 10.53 -18.28
CA SER A 65 -0.86 11.34 -18.23
C SER A 65 -0.55 12.81 -18.51
N ASN A 66 -1.54 13.57 -18.98
CA ASN A 66 -1.37 15.00 -19.28
C ASN A 66 -0.89 15.78 -18.02
N GLU A 67 -1.39 15.44 -16.83
CA GLU A 67 -0.94 16.04 -15.57
C GLU A 67 0.54 15.76 -15.31
N ARG A 68 0.99 14.53 -15.53
CA ARG A 68 2.41 14.16 -15.33
C ARG A 68 3.33 14.83 -16.35
N LYS A 69 2.91 14.91 -17.61
CA LYS A 69 3.66 15.66 -18.65
C LYS A 69 3.92 17.10 -18.22
N ILE A 70 2.88 17.79 -17.74
CA ILE A 70 2.99 19.18 -17.28
C ILE A 70 3.92 19.26 -16.05
N ARG A 71 3.72 18.39 -15.06
CA ARG A 71 4.56 18.35 -13.85
C ARG A 71 6.03 18.10 -14.17
N ASN A 72 6.32 17.14 -15.06
CA ASN A 72 7.68 16.80 -15.45
C ASN A 72 8.34 17.93 -16.24
N LYS A 73 7.60 18.60 -17.15
CA LYS A 73 8.08 19.80 -17.83
C LYS A 73 8.45 20.91 -16.84
N LEU A 74 7.58 21.20 -15.86
CA LEU A 74 7.83 22.23 -14.85
C LEU A 74 9.03 21.91 -13.94
N LYS A 75 9.27 20.65 -13.66
CA LYS A 75 10.46 20.22 -12.88
C LYS A 75 11.76 20.36 -13.69
N LYS A 76 11.72 20.14 -15.02
CA LYS A 76 12.90 20.23 -15.90
C LYS A 76 13.39 21.66 -16.10
N TYR A 77 12.48 22.62 -16.05
CA TYR A 77 12.79 24.04 -16.25
C TYR A 77 13.04 24.75 -14.92
N ASP A 78 13.77 24.28 -13.97
CA ASP A 78 14.12 24.86 -12.66
C ASP A 78 13.82 26.40 -12.52
N ILE A 79 12.58 26.79 -12.81
CA ILE A 79 12.11 28.17 -12.86
C ILE A 79 11.49 28.44 -11.47
N GLY A 80 12.29 28.40 -10.43
CA GLY A 80 12.03 28.82 -9.06
C GLY A 80 10.59 29.19 -8.68
N VAL A 81 10.34 30.48 -8.46
CA VAL A 81 9.02 31.01 -8.03
C VAL A 81 7.92 30.85 -9.08
N LYS A 82 8.22 31.00 -10.38
CA LYS A 82 7.24 30.90 -11.46
C LYS A 82 6.68 29.47 -11.62
N ALA A 83 7.52 28.44 -11.53
CA ALA A 83 7.06 27.04 -11.61
C ALA A 83 6.13 26.68 -10.43
N ASN A 84 6.44 27.14 -9.23
CA ASN A 84 5.59 26.94 -8.06
C ASN A 84 4.23 27.63 -8.20
N THR A 85 4.17 28.81 -8.81
CA THR A 85 2.91 29.54 -9.09
C THR A 85 2.06 28.79 -10.10
N TRP A 86 2.64 28.32 -11.23
CA TRP A 86 1.95 27.51 -12.22
C TRP A 86 1.42 26.18 -11.65
N LEU A 87 2.20 25.50 -10.80
CA LEU A 87 1.75 24.30 -10.09
C LEU A 87 0.57 24.58 -9.17
N LYS A 88 0.56 25.75 -8.49
CA LYS A 88 -0.58 26.19 -7.68
C LYS A 88 -1.82 26.44 -8.52
N ILE A 89 -1.69 27.12 -9.68
CA ILE A 89 -2.80 27.36 -10.60
C ILE A 89 -3.38 26.04 -11.13
N ILE A 90 -2.55 25.10 -11.54
CA ILE A 90 -2.99 23.77 -11.99
C ILE A 90 -3.74 23.03 -10.87
N LYS A 91 -3.24 23.08 -9.64
CA LYS A 91 -3.92 22.50 -8.47
C LYS A 91 -5.27 23.14 -8.21
N ILE A 92 -5.36 24.46 -8.33
CA ILE A 92 -6.62 25.22 -8.15
C ILE A 92 -7.62 24.86 -9.25
N ARG A 93 -7.21 24.86 -10.52
CA ARG A 93 -8.06 24.45 -11.64
C ARG A 93 -8.58 23.01 -11.47
N LYS A 94 -7.70 22.09 -11.08
CA LYS A 94 -8.12 20.70 -10.78
C LYS A 94 -9.10 20.65 -9.63
N TYR A 95 -8.86 21.42 -8.57
CA TYR A 95 -9.76 21.51 -7.42
C TYR A 95 -11.14 22.03 -7.81
N ILE A 96 -11.22 23.11 -8.62
CA ILE A 96 -12.48 23.65 -9.13
C ILE A 96 -13.19 22.62 -10.03
N LYS A 97 -12.46 22.00 -10.98
CA LYS A 97 -13.01 20.94 -11.82
C LYS A 97 -13.54 19.77 -11.00
N ASP A 98 -12.81 19.36 -9.96
CA ASP A 98 -13.22 18.30 -9.06
C ASP A 98 -14.46 18.68 -8.24
N ILE A 99 -14.65 19.96 -7.87
CA ILE A 99 -15.86 20.43 -7.19
C ILE A 99 -17.07 20.43 -8.12
N LEU A 100 -16.90 20.92 -9.34
CA LEU A 100 -17.99 21.08 -10.31
C LEU A 100 -18.38 19.77 -11.00
N SER A 101 -17.49 18.76 -11.04
CA SER A 101 -17.78 17.47 -11.66
C SER A 101 -18.69 16.63 -10.75
N PRO A 102 -19.77 16.04 -11.26
CA PRO A 102 -20.65 15.16 -10.49
C PRO A 102 -19.97 13.84 -10.08
N LYS A 103 -18.89 13.45 -10.75
CA LYS A 103 -18.11 12.22 -10.52
C LYS A 103 -16.62 12.55 -10.49
N THR A 104 -15.86 11.80 -9.70
CA THR A 104 -14.43 12.04 -9.51
C THR A 104 -13.59 11.05 -10.33
N TYR A 105 -13.37 11.33 -11.61
CA TYR A 105 -12.45 10.56 -12.47
C TYR A 105 -11.87 11.44 -13.58
N ASP A 106 -10.77 10.99 -14.17
CA ASP A 106 -10.08 11.68 -15.25
C ASP A 106 -10.38 10.99 -16.59
N LYS A 107 -11.16 11.68 -17.46
CA LYS A 107 -11.53 11.16 -18.79
C LYS A 107 -10.32 10.95 -19.69
N ASP A 108 -9.35 11.86 -19.65
CA ASP A 108 -8.16 11.78 -20.49
C ASP A 108 -7.30 10.58 -20.07
N LEU A 109 -7.16 10.36 -18.75
CA LEU A 109 -6.46 9.18 -18.23
C LEU A 109 -7.17 7.89 -18.65
N THR A 110 -8.51 7.84 -18.53
CA THR A 110 -9.31 6.68 -18.97
C THR A 110 -9.06 6.37 -20.45
N LYS A 111 -9.10 7.39 -21.30
CA LYS A 111 -8.84 7.23 -22.74
C LYS A 111 -7.43 6.70 -23.00
N HIS A 112 -6.41 7.29 -22.38
CA HIS A 112 -5.03 6.81 -22.53
C HIS A 112 -4.85 5.37 -22.08
N LEU A 113 -5.51 4.96 -21.01
CA LEU A 113 -5.49 3.56 -20.54
C LEU A 113 -6.12 2.64 -21.57
N LYS A 114 -7.31 2.98 -22.07
CA LYS A 114 -8.01 2.22 -23.11
C LYS A 114 -7.14 2.06 -24.38
N ASP A 115 -6.55 3.14 -24.86
CA ASP A 115 -5.68 3.13 -26.05
C ASP A 115 -4.46 2.20 -25.84
N ASN A 116 -3.86 2.19 -24.65
CA ASN A 116 -2.75 1.30 -24.34
C ASN A 116 -3.17 -0.17 -24.22
N ILE A 117 -4.36 -0.46 -23.67
CA ILE A 117 -4.90 -1.84 -23.65
C ILE A 117 -5.11 -2.35 -25.08
N ILE A 118 -5.72 -1.54 -25.94
CA ILE A 118 -5.93 -1.89 -27.37
C ILE A 118 -4.59 -2.16 -28.06
N ARG A 119 -3.60 -1.29 -27.85
CA ARG A 119 -2.25 -1.47 -28.40
C ARG A 119 -1.58 -2.76 -27.94
N VAL A 120 -1.66 -3.08 -26.65
CA VAL A 120 -1.11 -4.34 -26.12
C VAL A 120 -1.83 -5.53 -26.75
N ASN A 121 -3.16 -5.47 -26.82
CA ASN A 121 -3.96 -6.54 -27.43
C ASN A 121 -3.68 -6.77 -28.92
N GLN A 122 -3.30 -5.73 -29.66
CA GLN A 122 -2.87 -5.83 -31.06
C GLN A 122 -1.49 -6.51 -31.21
N ILE A 123 -0.60 -6.29 -30.24
CA ILE A 123 0.75 -6.91 -30.23
C ILE A 123 0.65 -8.38 -29.77
N LYS A 124 -0.09 -8.63 -28.73
CA LYS A 124 -0.36 -9.96 -28.18
C LYS A 124 -1.76 -10.00 -27.60
N LYS A 125 -2.57 -10.96 -28.07
CA LYS A 125 -3.96 -11.11 -27.60
C LYS A 125 -3.99 -11.24 -26.07
N ILE A 126 -4.84 -10.42 -25.44
CA ILE A 126 -5.07 -10.41 -23.98
C ILE A 126 -6.20 -11.39 -23.66
N ASP A 127 -5.98 -12.31 -22.72
CA ASP A 127 -7.01 -13.20 -22.24
C ASP A 127 -7.76 -12.62 -21.03
N TYR A 128 -7.05 -11.96 -20.11
CA TYR A 128 -7.64 -11.34 -18.92
C TYR A 128 -6.98 -10.01 -18.57
N ILE A 129 -7.79 -9.06 -18.09
CA ILE A 129 -7.31 -7.77 -17.57
C ILE A 129 -7.53 -7.72 -16.05
N PHE A 130 -6.49 -7.36 -15.30
CA PHE A 130 -6.49 -7.14 -13.85
C PHE A 130 -6.27 -5.65 -13.55
N PRO A 131 -7.33 -4.80 -13.61
CA PRO A 131 -7.20 -3.39 -13.27
C PRO A 131 -7.12 -3.21 -11.75
N VAL A 132 -6.12 -2.49 -11.28
CA VAL A 132 -5.91 -2.21 -9.85
C VAL A 132 -6.44 -0.81 -9.50
N CYS A 133 -7.21 -0.70 -8.47
CA CYS A 133 -7.61 0.58 -7.88
C CYS A 133 -6.55 0.98 -6.81
N PHE A 134 -5.79 2.09 -6.92
CA PHE A 134 -5.85 3.18 -7.89
C PHE A 134 -4.90 3.03 -9.08
N PRO A 135 -5.18 3.70 -10.22
CA PRO A 135 -6.29 4.65 -10.47
C PRO A 135 -7.61 3.93 -10.78
N PHE A 136 -8.76 4.48 -10.37
CA PHE A 136 -10.07 3.89 -10.66
C PHE A 136 -10.37 3.89 -12.17
N GLU A 137 -9.75 4.78 -12.91
CA GLU A 137 -9.77 4.86 -14.37
C GLU A 137 -9.31 3.56 -15.04
N SER A 138 -8.49 2.74 -14.37
CA SER A 138 -8.11 1.40 -14.86
C SER A 138 -9.32 0.48 -15.00
N ILE A 139 -10.22 0.53 -14.01
CA ILE A 139 -11.46 -0.27 -13.98
C ILE A 139 -12.43 0.24 -15.04
N ILE A 140 -12.56 1.57 -15.18
CA ILE A 140 -13.41 2.19 -16.21
C ILE A 140 -12.95 1.77 -17.61
N ALA A 141 -11.66 1.90 -17.90
CA ALA A 141 -11.08 1.53 -19.19
C ALA A 141 -11.28 0.03 -19.48
N SER A 142 -11.06 -0.84 -18.49
CA SER A 142 -11.25 -2.28 -18.64
C SER A 142 -12.69 -2.66 -18.91
N LYS A 143 -13.67 -2.00 -18.25
CA LYS A 143 -15.10 -2.18 -18.57
C LYS A 143 -15.43 -1.75 -20.00
N GLU A 144 -14.86 -0.63 -20.49
CA GLU A 144 -15.08 -0.21 -21.88
C GLU A 144 -14.50 -1.23 -22.86
N ILE A 145 -13.29 -1.74 -22.60
CA ILE A 145 -12.67 -2.82 -23.38
C ILE A 145 -13.53 -4.09 -23.36
N TYR A 146 -14.07 -4.48 -22.20
CA TYR A 146 -14.99 -5.62 -22.14
C TYR A 146 -16.22 -5.41 -23.02
N LYS A 147 -16.79 -4.22 -23.06
CA LYS A 147 -17.92 -3.91 -23.94
C LYS A 147 -17.58 -4.02 -25.42
N ASP A 148 -16.42 -3.50 -25.81
CA ASP A 148 -16.01 -3.38 -27.20
C ASP A 148 -15.37 -4.68 -27.74
N LEU A 149 -14.51 -5.32 -26.97
CA LEU A 149 -13.67 -6.46 -27.39
C LEU A 149 -13.97 -7.76 -26.66
N LYS A 150 -14.89 -7.75 -25.67
CA LYS A 150 -15.26 -8.92 -24.84
C LYS A 150 -14.10 -9.51 -24.03
N ILE A 151 -13.01 -8.77 -23.80
CA ILE A 151 -11.91 -9.21 -22.95
C ILE A 151 -12.38 -9.14 -21.48
N PRO A 152 -12.44 -10.26 -20.75
CA PRO A 152 -12.86 -10.26 -19.36
C PRO A 152 -11.88 -9.50 -18.46
N TYR A 153 -12.42 -8.88 -17.40
CA TYR A 153 -11.60 -8.19 -16.42
C TYR A 153 -11.98 -8.58 -14.99
N ILE A 154 -11.00 -8.56 -14.11
CA ILE A 154 -11.11 -8.90 -12.69
C ILE A 154 -10.44 -7.78 -11.90
N PRO A 155 -11.18 -6.82 -11.34
CA PRO A 155 -10.63 -5.74 -10.55
C PRO A 155 -9.95 -6.24 -9.27
N ILE A 156 -8.78 -5.62 -8.95
CA ILE A 156 -8.09 -5.77 -7.67
C ILE A 156 -8.24 -4.46 -6.90
N LEU A 157 -8.93 -4.52 -5.77
CA LEU A 157 -9.35 -3.36 -4.98
C LEU A 157 -8.54 -3.27 -3.69
N PHE A 158 -7.36 -2.62 -3.72
CA PHE A 158 -6.61 -2.30 -2.50
C PHE A 158 -7.14 -1.02 -1.85
N ASP A 159 -7.33 0.04 -2.63
CA ASP A 159 -7.77 1.35 -2.15
C ASP A 159 -9.24 1.63 -2.49
N LYS A 160 -9.99 2.25 -1.56
CA LYS A 160 -11.40 2.61 -1.75
C LYS A 160 -11.54 3.82 -2.68
N TYR A 161 -12.51 3.78 -3.61
CA TYR A 161 -12.80 4.89 -4.51
C TYR A 161 -13.86 5.85 -3.94
N SER A 162 -15.12 5.44 -3.89
CA SER A 162 -16.23 6.32 -3.51
C SER A 162 -16.11 6.86 -2.08
N SER A 163 -15.55 6.07 -1.15
CA SER A 163 -15.33 6.42 0.25
C SER A 163 -13.90 6.93 0.57
N SER A 164 -13.03 7.11 -0.43
CA SER A 164 -11.66 7.58 -0.24
C SER A 164 -11.60 8.93 0.46
N ASN A 165 -10.77 9.04 1.50
CA ASN A 165 -10.53 10.30 2.21
C ASN A 165 -9.53 11.21 1.49
N THR A 166 -8.64 10.62 0.69
CA THR A 166 -7.57 11.36 -0.03
C THR A 166 -8.01 11.84 -1.41
N LEU A 167 -8.81 11.05 -2.13
CA LEU A 167 -9.28 11.36 -3.47
C LEU A 167 -10.17 12.63 -3.49
N HIS A 168 -11.06 12.76 -2.52
CA HIS A 168 -12.04 13.84 -2.50
C HIS A 168 -11.49 15.14 -1.88
N ARG A 169 -10.27 15.15 -1.35
CA ARG A 169 -9.53 16.30 -0.76
C ARG A 169 -10.28 17.13 0.29
N ASN A 170 -11.61 17.08 0.31
CA ASN A 170 -12.50 17.86 1.16
C ASN A 170 -13.65 16.96 1.64
N LYS A 171 -13.93 16.99 2.95
CA LYS A 171 -15.00 16.19 3.58
C LYS A 171 -16.38 16.53 3.03
N ILE A 172 -16.65 17.82 2.72
CA ILE A 172 -17.92 18.29 2.16
C ILE A 172 -18.11 17.72 0.76
N ASN A 173 -17.09 17.85 -0.11
CA ASN A 173 -17.11 17.32 -1.45
C ASN A 173 -17.29 15.80 -1.48
N LYS A 174 -16.62 15.07 -0.57
CA LYS A 174 -16.82 13.64 -0.37
C LYS A 174 -18.27 13.32 -0.07
N LYS A 175 -18.89 14.02 0.89
CA LYS A 175 -20.29 13.80 1.30
C LYS A 175 -21.26 14.06 0.16
N ILE A 176 -21.11 15.16 -0.58
CA ILE A 176 -21.96 15.53 -1.73
C ILE A 176 -21.85 14.51 -2.86
N LYS A 177 -20.64 14.05 -3.19
CA LYS A 177 -20.39 13.16 -4.33
C LYS A 177 -20.52 11.68 -4.02
N PHE A 178 -20.58 11.32 -2.75
CA PHE A 178 -20.54 9.91 -2.35
C PHE A 178 -21.55 9.05 -3.10
N LYS A 179 -22.83 9.46 -3.15
CA LYS A 179 -23.88 8.72 -3.85
C LYS A 179 -23.57 8.52 -5.33
N ASN A 180 -23.12 9.58 -6.01
CA ASN A 180 -22.80 9.54 -7.44
C ASN A 180 -21.57 8.67 -7.71
N ASN A 181 -20.52 8.81 -6.88
CA ASN A 181 -19.31 8.01 -7.00
C ASN A 181 -19.57 6.53 -6.66
N LEU A 182 -20.42 6.24 -5.68
CA LEU A 182 -20.82 4.88 -5.33
C LEU A 182 -21.60 4.21 -6.47
N LYS A 183 -22.59 4.92 -7.05
CA LYS A 183 -23.32 4.43 -8.23
C LYS A 183 -22.34 4.15 -9.37
N PHE A 184 -21.41 5.07 -9.62
CA PHE A 184 -20.41 4.95 -10.68
C PHE A 184 -19.44 3.80 -10.40
N GLU A 185 -19.01 3.59 -9.16
CA GLU A 185 -18.19 2.47 -8.71
C GLU A 185 -18.87 1.15 -9.04
N LYS A 186 -20.12 0.97 -8.61
CA LYS A 186 -20.92 -0.22 -8.88
C LYS A 186 -21.13 -0.48 -10.37
N GLU A 187 -21.46 0.57 -11.17
CA GLU A 187 -21.66 0.48 -12.62
C GLU A 187 -20.42 0.02 -13.38
N ASN A 188 -19.22 0.29 -12.86
CA ASN A 188 -17.97 -0.11 -13.52
C ASN A 188 -17.47 -1.47 -13.06
N ILE A 189 -17.94 -1.98 -11.93
CA ILE A 189 -17.53 -3.27 -11.38
C ILE A 189 -18.48 -4.40 -11.75
N LYS A 190 -19.79 -4.14 -11.87
CA LYS A 190 -20.83 -5.17 -12.08
C LYS A 190 -20.67 -6.07 -13.32
N TYR A 191 -19.87 -5.65 -14.30
CA TYR A 191 -19.58 -6.41 -15.52
C TYR A 191 -18.30 -7.23 -15.43
N SER A 192 -17.57 -7.13 -14.33
CA SER A 192 -16.38 -7.95 -14.13
C SER A 192 -16.75 -9.42 -13.86
N ARG A 193 -15.83 -10.32 -14.15
CA ARG A 193 -16.03 -11.75 -13.92
C ARG A 193 -16.12 -12.05 -12.42
N LYS A 194 -15.22 -11.50 -11.63
CA LYS A 194 -15.10 -11.53 -10.18
C LYS A 194 -14.44 -10.24 -9.71
N VAL A 195 -14.31 -10.06 -8.41
CA VAL A 195 -13.58 -8.97 -7.76
C VAL A 195 -12.68 -9.56 -6.71
N ILE A 196 -11.41 -9.16 -6.70
CA ILE A 196 -10.48 -9.41 -5.59
C ILE A 196 -10.39 -8.12 -4.79
N ALA A 197 -10.77 -8.15 -3.51
CA ALA A 197 -10.84 -6.95 -2.68
C ALA A 197 -10.05 -7.11 -1.38
N SER A 198 -9.34 -6.07 -0.95
CA SER A 198 -8.78 -6.02 0.39
C SER A 198 -9.89 -6.14 1.44
N TYR A 199 -9.60 -6.77 2.58
CA TYR A 199 -10.52 -6.82 3.73
C TYR A 199 -11.01 -5.45 4.18
N ASP A 200 -10.25 -4.40 3.93
CA ASP A 200 -10.66 -3.01 4.18
C ASP A 200 -11.94 -2.62 3.43
N TRP A 201 -12.23 -3.27 2.30
CA TRP A 201 -13.45 -3.04 1.52
C TRP A 201 -14.67 -3.77 2.07
N LYS A 202 -14.49 -4.79 2.93
CA LYS A 202 -15.57 -5.69 3.37
C LYS A 202 -16.77 -4.92 3.91
N ASN A 203 -16.55 -4.01 4.84
CA ASN A 203 -17.61 -3.20 5.43
C ASN A 203 -18.29 -2.27 4.40
N HIS A 204 -17.49 -1.66 3.51
CA HIS A 204 -18.00 -0.81 2.44
C HIS A 204 -18.88 -1.60 1.46
N ILE A 205 -18.44 -2.78 1.07
CA ILE A 205 -19.15 -3.68 0.16
C ILE A 205 -20.44 -4.16 0.80
N LEU A 206 -20.39 -4.70 2.01
CA LEU A 206 -21.59 -5.21 2.72
C LEU A 206 -22.64 -4.13 2.93
N THR A 207 -22.23 -2.89 3.19
CA THR A 207 -23.16 -1.77 3.43
C THR A 207 -23.74 -1.18 2.15
N ASN A 208 -22.95 -1.13 1.07
CA ASN A 208 -23.29 -0.31 -0.08
C ASN A 208 -23.51 -1.09 -1.39
N TRP A 209 -22.96 -2.32 -1.49
CA TRP A 209 -23.11 -3.12 -2.70
C TRP A 209 -24.17 -4.20 -2.51
N ASN A 210 -24.85 -4.54 -3.59
CA ASN A 210 -25.85 -5.60 -3.61
C ASN A 210 -25.40 -6.69 -4.60
N PHE A 211 -24.16 -7.19 -4.43
CA PHE A 211 -23.62 -8.29 -5.22
C PHE A 211 -23.68 -9.59 -4.42
N LYS A 212 -23.71 -10.73 -5.12
CA LYS A 212 -23.61 -12.05 -4.48
C LYS A 212 -22.27 -12.18 -3.76
N LYS A 213 -22.25 -12.91 -2.63
CA LYS A 213 -21.00 -13.10 -1.84
C LYS A 213 -19.89 -13.75 -2.66
N GLU A 214 -20.25 -14.72 -3.50
CA GLU A 214 -19.32 -15.49 -4.35
C GLU A 214 -18.70 -14.64 -5.46
N PHE A 215 -19.22 -13.44 -5.70
CA PHE A 215 -18.67 -12.49 -6.65
C PHE A 215 -17.38 -11.83 -6.16
N ILE A 216 -17.13 -11.84 -4.85
CA ILE A 216 -16.03 -11.11 -4.21
C ILE A 216 -15.15 -12.07 -3.43
N ILE A 217 -13.85 -12.02 -3.72
CA ILE A 217 -12.81 -12.75 -3.01
C ILE A 217 -12.04 -11.74 -2.17
N TYR A 218 -11.86 -12.04 -0.90
CA TYR A 218 -11.14 -11.15 0.01
C TYR A 218 -9.71 -11.63 0.26
N GLY A 219 -8.81 -10.69 0.50
CA GLY A 219 -7.45 -10.92 0.96
C GLY A 219 -6.86 -9.67 1.59
N TYR A 220 -5.70 -9.79 2.20
CA TYR A 220 -4.91 -8.65 2.63
C TYR A 220 -3.97 -8.19 1.50
N PRO A 221 -3.34 -6.99 1.59
CA PRO A 221 -2.29 -6.64 0.63
C PRO A 221 -1.20 -7.73 0.57
N PRO A 222 -0.83 -8.24 -0.62
CA PRO A 222 0.12 -9.36 -0.79
C PRO A 222 1.56 -8.93 -0.53
N ALA A 223 1.86 -8.59 0.71
CA ALA A 223 3.16 -8.09 1.15
C ALA A 223 3.88 -9.05 2.12
N LEU A 224 3.20 -10.08 2.60
CA LEU A 224 3.79 -11.12 3.43
C LEU A 224 4.55 -12.09 2.54
N LYS A 225 5.86 -11.93 2.45
CA LYS A 225 6.75 -12.90 1.81
C LYS A 225 6.98 -14.07 2.76
N LYS A 226 7.34 -15.23 2.19
CA LYS A 226 7.64 -16.44 2.94
C LYS A 226 8.56 -16.15 4.12
N ILE A 227 8.11 -16.47 5.33
CA ILE A 227 8.89 -16.22 6.55
C ILE A 227 10.07 -17.17 6.56
N ASN A 228 11.27 -16.62 6.52
CA ASN A 228 12.48 -17.39 6.75
C ASN A 228 12.61 -17.71 8.25
N TYR A 229 12.11 -18.86 8.66
CA TYR A 229 12.28 -19.36 10.04
C TYR A 229 13.74 -19.66 10.39
N THR A 230 14.66 -19.62 9.44
CA THR A 230 16.08 -19.97 9.62
C THR A 230 16.92 -18.89 10.29
N THR A 231 16.43 -17.67 10.39
CA THR A 231 17.10 -16.64 11.21
C THR A 231 16.70 -16.81 12.67
N ILE A 232 17.27 -17.82 13.34
CA ILE A 232 17.40 -17.76 14.78
C ILE A 232 18.28 -16.54 15.02
N ASP A 233 17.68 -15.51 15.57
CA ASP A 233 18.40 -14.28 15.92
C ASP A 233 19.29 -14.59 17.13
N ASN A 234 20.46 -15.21 16.86
CA ASN A 234 21.49 -15.46 17.87
C ASN A 234 22.19 -14.17 18.32
N ASN A 235 21.75 -13.02 17.81
CA ASN A 235 22.27 -11.73 18.21
C ASN A 235 21.75 -11.38 19.60
N ALA A 236 22.66 -11.10 20.53
CA ALA A 236 22.30 -10.56 21.83
C ALA A 236 21.41 -9.31 21.65
N PHE A 237 20.36 -9.21 22.46
CA PHE A 237 19.47 -8.05 22.46
C PHE A 237 20.27 -6.77 22.73
N LYS A 238 20.30 -5.84 21.78
CA LYS A 238 21.05 -4.58 21.82
C LYS A 238 20.17 -3.39 22.18
N GLY A 239 18.88 -3.57 22.40
CA GLY A 239 17.95 -2.47 22.67
C GLY A 239 17.70 -1.55 21.48
N THR A 240 17.78 -2.07 20.23
CA THR A 240 17.63 -1.28 19.02
C THR A 240 16.19 -1.35 18.45
N PHE A 241 15.67 -0.17 18.09
CA PHE A 241 14.34 0.01 17.52
C PHE A 241 14.46 0.74 16.18
N ILE A 242 13.62 0.41 15.23
CA ILE A 242 13.54 1.11 13.95
C ILE A 242 12.11 1.42 13.52
N PHE A 243 11.88 2.66 13.11
CA PHE A 243 10.70 3.08 12.37
C PHE A 243 11.07 3.43 10.95
N ALA A 244 10.40 2.80 9.97
CA ALA A 244 10.60 3.10 8.56
C ALA A 244 9.27 3.47 7.88
N GLY A 245 9.05 4.76 7.61
CA GLY A 245 7.79 5.19 7.00
C GLY A 245 7.61 6.69 6.92
N SER A 246 6.54 7.15 6.28
CA SER A 246 6.20 8.56 6.24
C SER A 246 5.45 9.00 7.49
N VAL A 247 5.78 10.19 8.01
CA VAL A 247 5.12 10.82 9.16
C VAL A 247 4.40 12.10 8.72
N ASN A 248 3.14 12.25 9.17
CA ASN A 248 2.31 13.36 8.76
C ASN A 248 1.36 13.74 9.91
N LYS A 249 1.25 15.03 10.20
CA LYS A 249 0.41 15.58 11.28
C LYS A 249 -1.03 15.04 11.28
N ASN A 250 -1.61 14.85 10.10
CA ASN A 250 -3.00 14.43 9.96
C ASN A 250 -3.19 12.91 9.81
N ILE A 251 -2.13 12.16 9.51
CA ILE A 251 -2.20 10.73 9.24
C ILE A 251 -1.46 9.95 10.32
N ARG A 252 -0.21 10.30 10.59
CA ARG A 252 0.68 9.65 11.57
C ARG A 252 1.45 10.72 12.36
N PRO A 253 0.79 11.39 13.32
CA PRO A 253 1.48 12.35 14.18
C PRO A 253 2.43 11.63 15.13
N VAL A 254 3.59 12.23 15.38
CA VAL A 254 4.69 11.60 16.14
C VAL A 254 4.77 12.05 17.60
N LYS A 255 3.91 12.96 18.06
CA LYS A 255 4.04 13.56 19.39
C LYS A 255 4.04 12.49 20.49
N PHE A 256 3.05 11.61 20.50
CA PHE A 256 2.96 10.53 21.51
C PHE A 256 4.20 9.63 21.48
N ILE A 257 4.68 9.26 20.31
CA ILE A 257 5.86 8.41 20.15
C ILE A 257 7.10 9.06 20.76
N ILE A 258 7.29 10.36 20.55
CA ILE A 258 8.38 11.13 21.15
C ILE A 258 8.28 11.08 22.68
N ASP A 259 7.11 11.38 23.23
CA ASP A 259 6.89 11.44 24.68
C ASP A 259 7.01 10.04 25.32
N PHE A 260 6.52 8.98 24.65
CA PHE A 260 6.67 7.59 25.07
C PHE A 260 8.15 7.16 25.13
N PHE A 261 8.92 7.42 24.07
CA PHE A 261 10.33 7.03 24.05
C PHE A 261 11.19 7.86 25.01
N LYS A 262 10.85 9.13 25.26
CA LYS A 262 11.51 9.90 26.35
C LYS A 262 11.36 9.18 27.67
N ARG A 263 10.13 8.77 28.03
CA ARG A 263 9.83 8.08 29.27
C ARG A 263 10.52 6.71 29.33
N LEU A 264 10.53 5.95 28.21
CA LEU A 264 11.22 4.68 28.13
C LEU A 264 12.74 4.81 28.33
N PHE A 265 13.37 5.85 27.79
CA PHE A 265 14.81 6.11 27.93
C PHE A 265 15.22 6.51 29.36
N GLU A 266 14.31 7.01 30.18
CA GLU A 266 14.58 7.24 31.61
C GLU A 266 14.82 5.90 32.34
N GLU A 267 14.14 4.82 31.94
CA GLU A 267 14.28 3.50 32.53
C GLU A 267 15.35 2.64 31.83
N GLN A 268 15.57 2.87 30.53
CA GLN A 268 16.46 2.07 29.66
C GLN A 268 17.35 3.01 28.83
N PRO A 269 18.33 3.67 29.45
CA PRO A 269 19.16 4.69 28.77
C PRO A 269 20.06 4.13 27.66
N GLU A 270 20.27 2.80 27.62
CA GLU A 270 21.04 2.12 26.59
C GLU A 270 20.27 1.89 25.28
N PHE A 271 18.94 2.10 25.26
CA PHE A 271 18.14 1.85 24.07
C PHE A 271 18.37 2.90 23.00
N HIS A 272 18.22 2.46 21.73
CA HIS A 272 18.42 3.32 20.56
C HIS A 272 17.27 3.18 19.56
N LEU A 273 16.75 4.30 19.07
CA LEU A 273 15.65 4.38 18.11
C LEU A 273 16.08 5.12 16.84
N ASP A 274 16.03 4.41 15.71
CA ASP A 274 16.29 4.96 14.39
C ASP A 274 14.99 5.29 13.66
N PHE A 275 14.86 6.50 13.14
CA PHE A 275 13.77 6.92 12.26
C PHE A 275 14.25 7.07 10.83
N TYR A 276 13.81 6.23 9.91
CA TYR A 276 13.97 6.38 8.46
C TYR A 276 12.71 6.95 7.86
N THR A 277 12.63 8.28 7.71
CA THR A 277 11.34 8.93 7.48
C THR A 277 11.41 10.15 6.56
N GLN A 278 10.23 10.50 6.05
CA GLN A 278 9.92 11.74 5.36
C GLN A 278 8.55 12.25 5.80
N GLY A 279 8.25 13.50 5.49
CA GLY A 279 6.94 14.10 5.75
C GLY A 279 7.02 15.35 6.60
N ASN A 280 5.85 15.96 6.88
CA ASN A 280 5.80 17.27 7.55
C ASN A 280 6.05 17.20 9.07
N GLU A 281 6.06 16.02 9.67
CA GLU A 281 6.42 15.82 11.08
C GLU A 281 7.91 15.47 11.28
N LYS A 282 8.68 15.27 10.19
CA LYS A 282 10.10 14.91 10.27
C LYS A 282 10.91 15.91 11.10
N LYS A 283 10.63 17.20 10.98
CA LYS A 283 11.33 18.24 11.76
C LYS A 283 11.24 18.03 13.28
N LYS A 284 10.15 17.45 13.79
CA LYS A 284 10.01 17.13 15.22
C LYS A 284 10.92 15.97 15.62
N LEU A 285 11.09 14.99 14.75
CA LEU A 285 12.01 13.86 14.97
C LEU A 285 13.47 14.31 14.86
N ASP A 286 13.78 15.22 13.94
CA ASP A 286 15.11 15.83 13.84
C ASP A 286 15.46 16.64 15.12
N TYR A 287 14.47 17.31 15.70
CA TYR A 287 14.65 17.99 16.99
C TYR A 287 14.80 17.00 18.15
N PHE A 288 13.99 15.94 18.17
CA PHE A 288 14.09 14.88 19.17
C PHE A 288 15.47 14.20 19.15
N SER A 289 16.00 13.91 17.98
CA SER A 289 17.37 13.39 17.80
C SER A 289 18.45 14.33 18.34
N LYS A 290 18.26 15.65 18.24
CA LYS A 290 19.20 16.63 18.83
C LYS A 290 19.14 16.66 20.35
N LEU A 291 17.96 16.44 20.94
CA LEU A 291 17.79 16.40 22.39
C LEU A 291 18.34 15.10 23.02
N PHE A 292 18.25 13.99 22.28
CA PHE A 292 18.65 12.65 22.72
C PHE A 292 19.66 12.01 21.74
N PRO A 293 20.86 12.62 21.55
CA PRO A 293 21.77 12.24 20.46
C PRO A 293 22.36 10.83 20.61
N ARG A 294 22.33 10.25 21.82
CA ARG A 294 22.80 8.88 22.07
C ARG A 294 21.70 7.84 21.82
N GLN A 295 20.44 8.20 22.01
CA GLN A 295 19.28 7.28 21.95
C GLN A 295 18.47 7.42 20.67
N VAL A 296 18.58 8.50 19.91
CA VAL A 296 17.73 8.75 18.75
C VAL A 296 18.52 9.22 17.55
N THR A 297 18.31 8.57 16.41
CA THR A 297 18.81 9.06 15.12
C THR A 297 17.67 9.26 14.12
N SER A 298 17.64 10.44 13.47
CA SER A 298 16.66 10.77 12.44
C SER A 298 17.31 10.82 11.07
N HIS A 299 16.97 9.83 10.24
CA HIS A 299 17.47 9.69 8.87
C HIS A 299 16.43 10.14 7.84
N SER A 300 16.91 10.47 6.64
CA SER A 300 16.06 10.52 5.45
C SER A 300 15.76 9.11 4.94
N ILE A 301 14.76 8.98 4.06
CA ILE A 301 14.47 7.70 3.41
C ILE A 301 15.67 7.20 2.60
N VAL A 302 15.89 5.90 2.64
CA VAL A 302 16.93 5.19 1.88
C VAL A 302 16.30 4.21 0.89
N SER A 303 17.12 3.54 0.06
CA SER A 303 16.61 2.50 -0.86
C SER A 303 15.97 1.33 -0.10
N LYS A 304 15.11 0.57 -0.80
CA LYS A 304 14.40 -0.57 -0.19
C LYS A 304 15.38 -1.63 0.32
N GLU A 305 16.45 -1.89 -0.41
CA GLU A 305 17.47 -2.87 -0.05
C GLU A 305 18.18 -2.47 1.25
N LYS A 306 18.55 -1.18 1.38
CA LYS A 306 19.22 -0.67 2.58
C LYS A 306 18.30 -0.72 3.81
N ILE A 307 17.04 -0.28 3.66
CA ILE A 307 16.13 -0.28 4.81
C ILE A 307 15.79 -1.70 5.26
N ASN A 308 15.65 -2.65 4.33
CA ASN A 308 15.41 -4.05 4.67
C ASN A 308 16.58 -4.61 5.52
N LYS A 309 17.84 -4.36 5.10
CA LYS A 309 18.99 -4.79 5.87
C LYS A 309 19.01 -4.19 7.29
N PHE A 310 18.73 -2.89 7.43
CA PHE A 310 18.66 -2.26 8.75
C PHE A 310 17.54 -2.83 9.62
N MET A 311 16.39 -3.17 9.03
CA MET A 311 15.30 -3.82 9.73
C MET A 311 15.62 -5.27 10.13
N GLU A 312 16.39 -5.99 9.33
CA GLU A 312 16.91 -7.32 9.68
C GLU A 312 17.90 -7.28 10.84
N ASP A 313 18.72 -6.24 10.92
CA ASP A 313 19.74 -6.07 11.96
C ASP A 313 19.19 -5.51 13.29
N THR A 314 17.95 -4.96 13.30
CA THR A 314 17.34 -4.37 14.51
C THR A 314 16.65 -5.42 15.38
N ASN A 315 16.45 -5.11 16.67
CA ASN A 315 15.75 -5.99 17.58
C ASN A 315 14.23 -5.85 17.50
N ILE A 316 13.69 -4.63 17.37
CA ILE A 316 12.24 -4.36 17.41
C ILE A 316 11.85 -3.38 16.30
N LEU A 317 10.81 -3.73 15.56
CA LEU A 317 10.24 -2.87 14.53
C LEU A 317 9.10 -2.03 15.10
N ILE A 318 9.11 -0.73 14.78
CA ILE A 318 8.05 0.19 15.22
C ILE A 318 7.08 0.45 14.08
N SER A 319 5.79 0.30 14.37
CA SER A 319 4.67 0.64 13.50
C SER A 319 3.83 1.74 14.15
N ILE A 320 3.47 2.78 13.39
CA ILE A 320 2.61 3.86 13.85
C ILE A 320 1.30 3.81 13.06
N GLY A 321 0.19 3.64 13.77
CA GLY A 321 -1.15 3.55 13.22
C GLY A 321 -1.60 4.84 12.53
N ASN A 322 -2.46 4.66 11.53
CA ASN A 322 -3.07 5.78 10.83
C ASN A 322 -4.18 6.40 11.68
N THR A 323 -4.35 7.70 11.62
CA THR A 323 -5.54 8.38 12.17
C THR A 323 -6.84 7.89 11.50
N ASP A 324 -6.75 7.52 10.22
CA ASP A 324 -7.82 6.86 9.47
C ASP A 324 -7.56 5.35 9.44
N VAL A 325 -8.30 4.63 10.26
CA VAL A 325 -8.21 3.17 10.41
C VAL A 325 -8.98 2.40 9.31
N SER A 326 -9.47 3.09 8.30
CA SER A 326 -10.21 2.45 7.19
C SER A 326 -9.31 1.73 6.18
N GLN A 327 -7.99 1.76 6.38
CA GLN A 327 -6.99 1.18 5.48
C GLN A 327 -5.86 0.53 6.27
N THR A 328 -5.65 -0.75 6.04
CA THR A 328 -4.55 -1.53 6.64
C THR A 328 -3.22 -1.16 6.00
N PRO A 329 -2.21 -0.75 6.78
CA PRO A 329 -0.88 -0.49 6.25
C PRO A 329 -0.23 -1.80 5.75
N SER A 330 0.05 -1.91 4.45
CA SER A 330 0.70 -3.12 3.89
C SER A 330 2.05 -3.44 4.54
N LYS A 331 2.72 -2.44 5.10
CA LYS A 331 4.02 -2.58 5.75
C LYS A 331 4.02 -3.50 6.96
N ILE A 332 2.87 -3.69 7.62
CA ILE A 332 2.77 -4.64 8.74
C ILE A 332 3.08 -6.06 8.28
N PHE A 333 2.64 -6.45 7.09
CA PHE A 333 2.91 -7.78 6.53
C PHE A 333 4.38 -7.93 6.10
N GLU A 334 5.04 -6.85 5.62
CA GLU A 334 6.49 -6.85 5.39
C GLU A 334 7.24 -7.08 6.69
N TYR A 335 6.82 -6.45 7.80
CA TYR A 335 7.43 -6.59 9.11
C TYR A 335 7.27 -8.01 9.67
N ILE A 336 6.07 -8.58 9.58
CA ILE A 336 5.80 -9.97 9.97
C ILE A 336 6.67 -10.93 9.15
N GLY A 337 6.83 -10.66 7.83
CA GLY A 337 7.71 -11.45 6.95
C GLY A 337 9.19 -11.45 7.34
N LEU A 338 9.65 -10.45 8.09
CA LEU A 338 11.01 -10.40 8.66
C LEU A 338 11.13 -11.24 9.96
N ASN A 339 10.02 -11.78 10.45
CA ASN A 339 9.97 -12.56 11.71
C ASN A 339 10.56 -11.82 12.94
N LYS A 340 10.42 -10.49 12.96
CA LYS A 340 10.95 -9.63 14.03
C LYS A 340 9.87 -9.21 15.01
N PRO A 341 10.22 -8.94 16.29
CA PRO A 341 9.32 -8.30 17.23
C PRO A 341 8.78 -6.97 16.72
N ILE A 342 7.47 -6.73 16.88
CA ILE A 342 6.78 -5.55 16.36
C ILE A 342 6.02 -4.86 17.48
N VAL A 343 6.22 -3.56 17.62
CA VAL A 343 5.41 -2.69 18.48
C VAL A 343 4.59 -1.75 17.61
N HIS A 344 3.27 -1.84 17.72
CA HIS A 344 2.34 -1.00 16.98
C HIS A 344 1.67 0.01 17.89
N PHE A 345 1.84 1.30 17.61
CA PHE A 345 1.19 2.39 18.34
C PHE A 345 -0.10 2.79 17.64
N TYR A 346 -1.26 2.46 18.22
CA TYR A 346 -2.57 2.76 17.65
C TYR A 346 -3.27 3.94 18.32
N LYS A 347 -4.16 4.60 17.60
CA LYS A 347 -4.99 5.72 18.10
C LYS A 347 -6.43 5.35 18.38
N LYS A 348 -6.92 4.27 17.80
CA LYS A 348 -8.31 3.85 17.88
C LYS A 348 -8.37 2.36 18.07
N ASN A 349 -9.21 1.88 18.96
CA ASN A 349 -9.36 0.47 19.30
C ASN A 349 -9.82 -0.42 18.12
N ASN A 350 -10.34 0.19 17.05
CA ASN A 350 -10.69 -0.50 15.81
C ASN A 350 -9.60 -0.39 14.73
N ASP A 351 -8.34 -0.17 15.11
CA ASP A 351 -7.21 -0.24 14.17
C ASP A 351 -7.03 -1.68 13.69
N PRO A 352 -7.07 -1.95 12.37
CA PRO A 352 -7.00 -3.32 11.84
C PRO A 352 -5.68 -4.03 12.16
N VAL A 353 -4.61 -3.27 12.45
CA VAL A 353 -3.31 -3.85 12.81
C VAL A 353 -3.36 -4.56 14.17
N ILE A 354 -4.23 -4.14 15.08
CA ILE A 354 -4.40 -4.80 16.38
C ILE A 354 -4.79 -6.28 16.18
N SER A 355 -5.82 -6.53 15.38
CA SER A 355 -6.26 -7.91 15.11
C SER A 355 -5.21 -8.75 14.38
N ILE A 356 -4.45 -8.13 13.46
CA ILE A 356 -3.36 -8.80 12.75
C ILE A 356 -2.23 -9.19 13.71
N LEU A 357 -1.84 -8.29 14.63
CA LEU A 357 -0.79 -8.58 15.60
C LEU A 357 -1.21 -9.53 16.69
N ASN A 358 -2.52 -9.66 16.99
CA ASN A 358 -3.02 -10.71 17.89
C ASN A 358 -2.79 -12.13 17.33
N GLU A 359 -2.71 -12.26 16.00
CA GLU A 359 -2.35 -13.51 15.31
C GLU A 359 -0.83 -13.70 15.18
N TYR A 360 -0.03 -12.67 15.49
CA TYR A 360 1.42 -12.68 15.40
C TYR A 360 2.06 -12.65 16.78
N GLU A 361 2.64 -13.77 17.21
CA GLU A 361 3.19 -13.97 18.57
C GLU A 361 4.23 -12.92 19.02
N LYS A 362 5.00 -12.35 18.05
CA LYS A 362 6.04 -11.35 18.31
C LYS A 362 5.52 -9.92 18.17
N GLY A 363 4.21 -9.70 18.33
CA GLY A 363 3.58 -8.40 18.20
C GLY A 363 2.91 -7.92 19.47
N ILE A 364 3.02 -6.61 19.76
CA ILE A 364 2.16 -5.92 20.72
C ILE A 364 1.57 -4.66 20.11
N SER A 365 0.41 -4.24 20.65
CA SER A 365 -0.28 -3.02 20.23
C SER A 365 -0.44 -2.09 21.43
N ILE A 366 0.17 -0.91 21.37
CA ILE A 366 0.19 0.10 22.42
C ILE A 366 -0.74 1.26 22.05
N SER A 367 -1.61 1.67 22.98
CA SER A 367 -2.49 2.82 22.83
C SER A 367 -1.69 4.12 22.82
N GLN A 368 -2.10 5.09 21.96
CA GLN A 368 -1.58 6.46 21.99
C GLN A 368 -2.40 7.37 22.92
N ASP A 369 -3.05 6.82 23.93
CA ASP A 369 -3.73 7.60 24.97
C ASP A 369 -2.73 7.97 26.06
N TYR A 370 -2.64 9.27 26.38
CA TYR A 370 -1.74 9.76 27.44
C TYR A 370 -2.16 9.29 28.84
N SER A 371 -3.43 8.96 29.07
CA SER A 371 -3.89 8.39 30.33
C SER A 371 -3.33 6.98 30.58
N GLU A 372 -2.92 6.30 29.52
CA GLU A 372 -2.36 4.93 29.54
C GLU A 372 -0.83 4.92 29.39
N LEU A 373 -0.16 6.08 29.39
CA LEU A 373 1.29 6.16 29.09
C LEU A 373 2.12 5.29 30.04
N GLU A 374 1.92 5.40 31.35
CA GLU A 374 2.72 4.63 32.34
C GLU A 374 2.43 3.12 32.27
N SER A 375 1.18 2.71 32.10
CA SER A 375 0.83 1.30 31.91
C SER A 375 1.41 0.75 30.60
N SER A 376 1.44 1.56 29.56
CA SER A 376 2.07 1.21 28.27
C SER A 376 3.59 1.04 28.37
N ILE A 377 4.27 1.81 29.22
CA ILE A 377 5.71 1.61 29.51
C ILE A 377 5.93 0.27 30.21
N VAL A 378 5.08 -0.09 31.19
CA VAL A 378 5.14 -1.40 31.86
C VAL A 378 4.94 -2.53 30.84
N GLU A 379 3.90 -2.44 29.99
CA GLU A 379 3.64 -3.43 28.94
C GLU A 379 4.81 -3.57 27.97
N MET A 380 5.42 -2.45 27.56
CA MET A 380 6.61 -2.43 26.71
C MET A 380 7.80 -3.15 27.36
N ASN A 381 8.05 -2.90 28.64
CA ASN A 381 9.14 -3.55 29.38
C ASN A 381 8.91 -5.07 29.50
N GLU A 382 7.68 -5.52 29.74
CA GLU A 382 7.32 -6.96 29.76
C GLU A 382 7.53 -7.59 28.38
N PHE A 383 7.15 -6.89 27.31
CA PHE A 383 7.40 -7.36 25.95
C PHE A 383 8.91 -7.46 25.66
N ILE A 384 9.71 -6.45 26.05
CA ILE A 384 11.17 -6.47 25.90
C ILE A 384 11.79 -7.65 26.65
N LYS A 385 11.31 -8.00 27.84
CA LYS A 385 11.78 -9.20 28.55
C LYS A 385 11.56 -10.46 27.72
N LYS A 386 10.38 -10.63 27.11
CA LYS A 386 10.10 -11.75 26.19
C LYS A 386 11.01 -11.76 24.97
N VAL A 387 11.28 -10.58 24.39
CA VAL A 387 12.22 -10.43 23.27
C VAL A 387 13.64 -10.86 23.66
N LYS A 388 14.13 -10.41 24.83
CA LYS A 388 15.48 -10.72 25.33
C LYS A 388 15.73 -12.22 25.46
N VAL A 389 14.72 -13.00 25.90
CA VAL A 389 14.85 -14.46 26.11
C VAL A 389 14.24 -15.27 24.95
N ASN A 390 13.77 -14.60 23.90
CA ASN A 390 13.09 -15.20 22.74
C ASN A 390 11.98 -16.21 23.14
N SER A 391 11.23 -15.87 24.19
CA SER A 391 10.14 -16.70 24.74
C SER A 391 8.82 -16.38 24.07
N PHE A 392 8.70 -16.74 22.79
CA PHE A 392 7.46 -16.61 22.03
C PHE A 392 6.91 -18.01 21.69
N ASP A 393 5.60 -18.20 21.89
CA ASP A 393 4.92 -19.41 21.46
C ASP A 393 4.88 -19.47 19.93
N LYS A 394 5.21 -20.63 19.35
CA LYS A 394 5.12 -20.83 17.90
C LYS A 394 3.66 -20.89 17.47
N LYS A 395 3.00 -19.74 17.32
CA LYS A 395 1.70 -19.68 16.66
C LYS A 395 1.87 -19.85 15.15
N SER A 396 1.04 -20.67 14.57
CA SER A 396 0.99 -20.81 13.12
C SER A 396 0.49 -19.49 12.50
N ILE A 397 1.30 -18.89 11.62
CA ILE A 397 0.91 -17.71 10.83
C ILE A 397 -0.04 -18.10 9.66
N SER A 398 -0.56 -19.33 9.70
CA SER A 398 -1.52 -19.84 8.68
C SER A 398 -2.71 -18.90 8.46
N ASN A 399 -3.15 -18.19 9.51
CA ASN A 399 -4.26 -17.22 9.42
C ASN A 399 -3.92 -15.97 8.57
N LEU A 400 -2.64 -15.75 8.24
CA LEU A 400 -2.20 -14.64 7.40
C LEU A 400 -1.86 -15.06 5.98
N TYR A 401 -2.19 -16.30 5.57
CA TYR A 401 -2.00 -16.80 4.20
C TYR A 401 -2.60 -15.88 3.14
N GLU A 402 -3.75 -15.28 3.42
CA GLU A 402 -4.44 -14.32 2.54
C GLU A 402 -3.68 -13.00 2.33
N ALA A 403 -2.56 -12.77 3.05
CA ALA A 403 -1.64 -11.66 2.84
C ALA A 403 -0.41 -12.03 1.98
N THR A 404 -0.36 -13.25 1.47
CA THR A 404 0.79 -13.74 0.69
C THR A 404 0.59 -13.57 -0.81
N PRO A 405 1.66 -13.41 -1.59
CA PRO A 405 1.60 -13.49 -3.06
C PRO A 405 1.07 -14.84 -3.54
N GLU A 406 1.38 -15.93 -2.82
CA GLU A 406 0.94 -17.31 -3.08
C GLU A 406 -0.58 -17.41 -3.15
N TYR A 407 -1.27 -16.87 -2.14
CA TYR A 407 -2.73 -16.83 -2.12
C TYR A 407 -3.30 -16.14 -3.37
N TYR A 408 -2.78 -14.96 -3.72
CA TYR A 408 -3.23 -14.23 -4.90
C TYR A 408 -2.93 -14.98 -6.20
N GLY A 409 -1.77 -15.64 -6.30
CA GLY A 409 -1.41 -16.48 -7.44
C GLY A 409 -2.40 -17.62 -7.64
N GLU A 410 -2.74 -18.34 -6.58
CA GLU A 410 -3.72 -19.44 -6.60
C GLU A 410 -5.13 -18.95 -6.94
N VAL A 411 -5.58 -17.86 -6.30
CA VAL A 411 -6.87 -17.23 -6.61
C VAL A 411 -6.94 -16.82 -8.08
N ILE A 412 -5.92 -16.12 -8.60
CA ILE A 412 -5.91 -15.67 -9.98
C ILE A 412 -5.89 -16.87 -10.92
N ASN A 413 -5.04 -17.88 -10.66
CA ASN A 413 -4.97 -19.08 -11.47
C ASN A 413 -6.32 -19.81 -11.53
N SER A 414 -7.00 -19.97 -10.40
CA SER A 414 -8.33 -20.59 -10.36
C SER A 414 -9.40 -19.79 -11.14
N LEU A 415 -9.28 -18.44 -11.16
CA LEU A 415 -10.23 -17.59 -11.89
C LEU A 415 -10.02 -17.55 -13.40
N ILE A 416 -8.81 -17.84 -13.86
CA ILE A 416 -8.49 -17.87 -15.29
C ILE A 416 -8.58 -19.30 -15.87
N ASP A 417 -8.66 -20.33 -15.04
CA ASP A 417 -8.84 -21.71 -15.50
C ASP A 417 -10.31 -21.92 -15.87
N ASP A 418 -10.59 -22.06 -17.17
CA ASP A 418 -11.96 -22.19 -17.70
C ASP A 418 -12.60 -23.54 -17.36
N ASN A 419 -11.81 -24.52 -16.88
CA ASN A 419 -12.28 -25.87 -16.53
C ASN A 419 -12.90 -25.96 -15.11
N LEU A 420 -12.83 -24.90 -14.31
CA LEU A 420 -13.31 -24.90 -12.91
C LEU A 420 -14.65 -24.14 -12.72
N ILE A 421 -15.37 -23.85 -13.81
CA ILE A 421 -16.61 -23.06 -13.74
C ILE A 421 -17.73 -23.81 -14.45
N GLU A 422 -18.38 -24.68 -13.71
CA GLU A 422 -19.80 -25.03 -13.86
C GLU A 422 -20.64 -24.34 -12.76
#